data_380ecf1221294f8dfd212c2a07a29812
#
_entry.id   380ecf1221294f8dfd212c2a07a29812
#
_cell.length_a   1.000
_cell.length_b   1.000
_cell.length_c   1.000
_cell.angle_alpha   90.00
_cell.angle_beta   90.00
_cell.angle_gamma   90.00
#
_symmetry.space_group_name_H-M   'P 1'
#
loop_
_entity.id
_entity.type
_entity.pdbx_description
1 polymer ?
#
loop_
_entity_poly.entity_id
_entity_poly.type
_entity_poly.pdbx_seq_one_letter_code
_entity_poly.pdbx_strand_id
1 'polypeptide(L)'
;MKPEIESSFIYNKQKILANWYTVTTKNRIPDLPWQQVYAIGNLNGQVPLITSLTCEKEFNLPGGRTEPGETIEQTIAREMIEECNMRVIEWQPLGYQHLTEPDGKQIFQFRVYAKLEK
;
A
#
# COMPACT_ATOMS: atom_id res chain seq x y z
N MET A 1 7.36 -3.37 -18.79
CA MET A 1 8.31 -3.45 -17.67
C MET A 1 8.19 -4.83 -17.05
N LYS A 2 9.30 -5.48 -16.78
CA LYS A 2 9.28 -6.76 -16.07
C LYS A 2 9.16 -6.53 -14.57
N PRO A 3 8.38 -7.37 -13.86
CA PRO A 3 8.38 -7.28 -12.41
C PRO A 3 9.75 -7.64 -11.85
N GLU A 4 10.11 -7.02 -10.74
CA GLU A 4 11.33 -7.33 -10.01
C GLU A 4 11.20 -8.64 -9.23
N ILE A 5 9.99 -8.91 -8.73
CA ILE A 5 9.68 -10.14 -8.01
C ILE A 5 8.36 -10.68 -8.54
N GLU A 6 8.36 -11.97 -8.90
CA GLU A 6 7.15 -12.70 -9.28
C GLU A 6 6.85 -13.71 -8.17
N SER A 7 5.61 -13.69 -7.68
CA SER A 7 5.20 -14.59 -6.60
C SER A 7 3.71 -14.91 -6.69
N SER A 8 3.24 -15.76 -5.80
CA SER A 8 1.83 -16.09 -5.68
C SER A 8 1.50 -16.46 -4.25
N PHE A 9 0.23 -16.36 -3.90
CA PHE A 9 -0.26 -16.77 -2.59
C PHE A 9 -1.69 -17.30 -2.73
N ILE A 10 -2.16 -17.99 -1.69
CA ILE A 10 -3.52 -18.51 -1.66
C ILE A 10 -4.37 -17.61 -0.75
N TYR A 11 -5.48 -17.15 -1.28
CA TYR A 11 -6.47 -16.36 -0.54
C TYR A 11 -7.87 -16.84 -0.91
N ASN A 12 -8.68 -17.17 0.09
CA ASN A 12 -10.03 -17.72 -0.13
C ASN A 12 -10.02 -18.91 -1.10
N LYS A 13 -9.05 -19.82 -0.93
CA LYS A 13 -8.86 -21.02 -1.76
C LYS A 13 -8.53 -20.74 -3.22
N GLN A 14 -8.20 -19.50 -3.55
CA GLN A 14 -7.81 -19.09 -4.90
C GLN A 14 -6.33 -18.74 -4.93
N LYS A 15 -5.68 -19.05 -6.05
CA LYS A 15 -4.29 -18.67 -6.27
C LYS A 15 -4.25 -17.25 -6.85
N ILE A 16 -3.62 -16.35 -6.13
CA ILE A 16 -3.42 -14.96 -6.55
C ILE A 16 -1.99 -14.78 -7.02
N LEU A 17 -1.81 -14.28 -8.23
CA LEU A 17 -0.49 -13.92 -8.73
C LEU A 17 -0.14 -12.54 -8.19
N ALA A 18 1.09 -12.39 -7.69
CA ALA A 18 1.56 -11.14 -7.11
C ALA A 18 2.90 -10.77 -7.71
N ASN A 19 2.92 -9.69 -8.48
CA ASN A 19 4.13 -9.18 -9.11
C ASN A 19 4.51 -7.84 -8.46
N TRP A 20 5.77 -7.71 -8.09
CA TRP A 20 6.29 -6.49 -7.48
C TRP A 20 7.13 -5.69 -8.46
N TYR A 21 6.87 -4.38 -8.46
CA TYR A 21 7.61 -3.40 -9.27
C TYR A 21 8.14 -2.30 -8.35
N THR A 22 9.44 -2.11 -8.33
CA THR A 22 10.06 -1.05 -7.53
C THR A 22 9.95 0.29 -8.28
N VAL A 23 9.51 1.33 -7.56
CA VAL A 23 9.45 2.71 -8.05
C VAL A 23 10.03 3.61 -6.97
N THR A 24 11.13 4.30 -7.27
CA THR A 24 11.87 5.08 -6.27
C THR A 24 11.74 6.59 -6.45
N THR A 25 11.15 7.05 -7.55
CA THR A 25 10.95 8.47 -7.82
C THR A 25 9.51 8.77 -8.17
N LYS A 26 8.99 9.90 -7.66
CA LYS A 26 7.58 10.27 -7.85
C LYS A 26 7.20 10.47 -9.31
N ASN A 27 8.11 11.00 -10.11
CA ASN A 27 7.84 11.26 -11.53
C ASN A 27 7.87 9.99 -12.39
N ARG A 28 8.20 8.85 -11.83
CA ARG A 28 8.20 7.56 -12.53
C ARG A 28 7.07 6.64 -12.10
N ILE A 29 6.16 7.13 -11.29
CA ILE A 29 4.97 6.37 -10.91
C ILE A 29 4.10 6.22 -12.16
N PRO A 30 3.79 4.99 -12.60
CA PRO A 30 2.96 4.80 -13.79
C PRO A 30 1.52 5.22 -13.54
N ASP A 31 0.83 5.61 -14.61
CA ASP A 31 -0.58 5.97 -14.55
C ASP A 31 -1.42 4.69 -14.58
N LEU A 32 -1.65 4.13 -13.41
CA LEU A 32 -2.43 2.91 -13.21
C LEU A 32 -3.60 3.19 -12.25
N PRO A 33 -4.65 2.36 -12.29
CA PRO A 33 -5.79 2.54 -11.40
C PRO A 33 -5.44 2.04 -9.98
N TRP A 34 -4.86 2.90 -9.18
CA TRP A 34 -4.47 2.57 -7.81
C TRP A 34 -5.70 2.35 -6.95
N GLN A 35 -5.96 1.10 -6.54
CA GLN A 35 -7.10 0.78 -5.69
C GLN A 35 -6.78 0.89 -4.20
N GLN A 36 -5.51 0.70 -3.84
CA GLN A 36 -5.09 0.71 -2.45
C GLN A 36 -3.71 1.34 -2.33
N VAL A 37 -3.47 2.06 -1.23
CA VAL A 37 -2.17 2.62 -0.89
C VAL A 37 -1.87 2.27 0.56
N TYR A 38 -0.67 1.74 0.81
CA TYR A 38 -0.21 1.36 2.14
C TYR A 38 1.14 2.00 2.42
N ALA A 39 1.41 2.26 3.69
CA ALA A 39 2.63 2.94 4.10
C ALA A 39 3.51 2.10 5.01
N ILE A 40 4.81 2.16 4.77
CA ILE A 40 5.81 1.88 5.79
C ILE A 40 6.13 3.23 6.41
N GLY A 41 5.54 3.50 7.58
CA GLY A 41 5.67 4.78 8.25
C GLY A 41 6.87 4.83 9.17
N ASN A 42 7.35 6.03 9.43
CA ASN A 42 8.41 6.28 10.39
C ASN A 42 7.99 7.40 11.34
N LEU A 43 7.69 7.03 12.58
CA LEU A 43 7.42 7.97 13.66
C LEU A 43 8.57 7.87 14.65
N ASN A 44 9.52 8.79 14.55
CA ASN A 44 10.69 8.82 15.44
C ASN A 44 11.43 7.48 15.52
N GLY A 45 11.61 6.82 14.37
CA GLY A 45 12.32 5.54 14.28
C GLY A 45 11.45 4.31 14.50
N GLN A 46 10.15 4.50 14.78
CA GLN A 46 9.22 3.40 14.96
C GLN A 46 8.29 3.27 13.77
N VAL A 47 7.92 2.03 13.43
CA VAL A 47 7.02 1.74 12.30
C VAL A 47 5.64 1.41 12.86
N PRO A 48 4.63 2.28 12.65
CA PRO A 48 3.27 1.98 13.05
C PRO A 48 2.68 0.82 12.25
N LEU A 49 2.02 -0.08 12.96
CA LEU A 49 1.24 -1.17 12.36
C LEU A 49 -0.15 -1.13 12.95
N ILE A 50 -1.12 -1.62 12.19
CA ILE A 50 -2.49 -1.75 12.68
C ILE A 50 -2.83 -3.20 12.93
N THR A 51 -3.74 -3.43 13.87
CA THR A 51 -4.24 -4.77 14.17
C THR A 51 -5.73 -4.83 13.85
N SER A 52 -6.20 -6.02 13.49
CA SER A 52 -7.62 -6.27 13.34
C SER A 52 -8.29 -6.38 14.69
N LEU A 53 -9.49 -5.81 14.85
CA LEU A 53 -10.29 -5.99 16.05
C LEU A 53 -10.72 -7.44 16.27
N THR A 54 -10.75 -8.23 15.19
CA THR A 54 -11.16 -9.64 15.23
C THR A 54 -9.99 -10.60 15.34
N CYS A 55 -8.75 -10.15 15.08
CA CYS A 55 -7.56 -10.98 15.16
C CYS A 55 -6.36 -10.14 15.59
N GLU A 56 -6.10 -10.11 16.90
CA GLU A 56 -5.01 -9.32 17.50
C GLU A 56 -3.61 -9.80 17.09
N LYS A 57 -3.52 -11.01 16.50
CA LYS A 57 -2.25 -11.57 16.04
C LYS A 57 -1.86 -11.14 14.64
N GLU A 58 -2.76 -10.50 13.91
CA GLU A 58 -2.49 -10.01 12.57
C GLU A 58 -2.10 -8.55 12.63
N PHE A 59 -0.94 -8.25 12.08
CA PHE A 59 -0.44 -6.89 11.93
C PHE A 59 -0.40 -6.53 10.46
N ASN A 60 -0.93 -5.37 10.12
CA ASN A 60 -0.97 -4.89 8.75
C ASN A 60 -0.34 -3.50 8.66
N LEU A 61 0.15 -3.16 7.47
CA LEU A 61 0.56 -1.79 7.20
C LEU A 61 -0.67 -0.89 7.20
N PRO A 62 -0.57 0.32 7.76
CA PRO A 62 -1.65 1.29 7.63
C PRO A 62 -1.83 1.72 6.19
N GLY A 63 -3.05 2.03 5.84
CA GLY A 63 -3.45 2.40 4.49
C GLY A 63 -4.82 1.86 4.16
N GLY A 64 -5.20 1.94 2.90
CA GLY A 64 -6.48 1.43 2.48
C GLY A 64 -6.84 1.86 1.07
N ARG A 65 -8.13 1.82 0.78
CA ARG A 65 -8.66 2.09 -0.56
C ARG A 65 -8.56 3.56 -0.92
N THR A 66 -8.20 3.82 -2.17
CA THR A 66 -8.35 5.16 -2.73
C THR A 66 -9.83 5.48 -2.92
N GLU A 67 -10.20 6.72 -2.63
CA GLU A 67 -11.53 7.21 -2.95
C GLU A 67 -11.52 7.82 -4.36
N PRO A 68 -12.70 7.93 -5.02
CA PRO A 68 -12.76 8.48 -6.37
C PRO A 68 -12.10 9.87 -6.43
N GLY A 69 -11.16 10.02 -7.37
CA GLY A 69 -10.44 11.28 -7.57
C GLY A 69 -9.25 11.52 -6.65
N GLU A 70 -9.00 10.64 -5.68
CA GLU A 70 -7.84 10.80 -4.81
C GLU A 70 -6.54 10.42 -5.50
N THR A 71 -5.49 11.20 -5.24
CA THR A 71 -4.11 10.84 -5.58
C THR A 71 -3.55 9.87 -4.54
N ILE A 72 -2.40 9.26 -4.84
CA ILE A 72 -1.66 8.43 -3.88
C ILE A 72 -1.39 9.23 -2.59
N GLU A 73 -0.90 10.45 -2.73
CA GLU A 73 -0.62 11.32 -1.59
C GLU A 73 -1.84 11.60 -0.74
N GLN A 74 -2.96 11.93 -1.38
CA GLN A 74 -4.21 12.22 -0.66
C GLN A 74 -4.73 10.97 0.07
N THR A 75 -4.65 9.82 -0.56
CA THR A 75 -5.10 8.57 0.05
C THR A 75 -4.31 8.25 1.30
N ILE A 76 -2.97 8.30 1.21
CA ILE A 76 -2.16 7.92 2.36
C ILE A 76 -2.26 8.96 3.49
N ALA A 77 -2.38 10.24 3.15
CA ALA A 77 -2.56 11.28 4.15
C ALA A 77 -3.86 11.07 4.93
N ARG A 78 -4.96 10.76 4.24
CA ARG A 78 -6.26 10.50 4.86
C ARG A 78 -6.23 9.23 5.70
N GLU A 79 -5.72 8.14 5.15
CA GLU A 79 -5.69 6.84 5.85
C GLU A 79 -4.82 6.88 7.12
N MET A 80 -3.70 7.60 7.08
CA MET A 80 -2.84 7.71 8.27
C MET A 80 -3.53 8.47 9.40
N ILE A 81 -4.32 9.47 9.08
CA ILE A 81 -5.12 10.17 10.10
C ILE A 81 -6.22 9.26 10.64
N GLU A 82 -6.96 8.59 9.76
CA GLU A 82 -8.08 7.73 10.16
C GLU A 82 -7.64 6.53 10.99
N GLU A 83 -6.56 5.86 10.60
CA GLU A 83 -6.14 4.61 11.22
C GLU A 83 -5.13 4.78 12.35
N CYS A 84 -4.26 5.79 12.28
CA CYS A 84 -3.15 5.95 13.22
C CYS A 84 -3.17 7.27 13.97
N ASN A 85 -4.05 8.21 13.60
CA ASN A 85 -4.06 9.58 14.12
C ASN A 85 -2.70 10.25 13.97
N MET A 86 -2.08 10.07 12.83
CA MET A 86 -0.77 10.62 12.50
C MET A 86 -0.82 11.38 11.19
N ARG A 87 -0.02 12.45 11.09
CA ARG A 87 0.08 13.27 9.89
C ARG A 87 1.31 12.86 9.07
N VAL A 88 1.15 12.76 7.76
CA VAL A 88 2.24 12.53 6.83
C VAL A 88 2.97 13.85 6.58
N ILE A 89 4.25 13.93 6.94
CA ILE A 89 5.08 15.13 6.70
C ILE A 89 5.66 15.10 5.29
N GLU A 90 6.17 13.94 4.90
CA GLU A 90 6.72 13.72 3.55
C GLU A 90 6.60 12.23 3.22
N TRP A 91 6.65 11.90 1.95
CA TRP A 91 6.56 10.52 1.51
C TRP A 91 7.44 10.27 0.30
N GLN A 92 7.84 9.01 0.14
CA GLN A 92 8.62 8.54 -1.00
C GLN A 92 7.98 7.27 -1.55
N PRO A 93 7.95 7.09 -2.87
CA PRO A 93 7.46 5.84 -3.43
C PRO A 93 8.43 4.70 -3.13
N LEU A 94 7.88 3.52 -2.87
CA LEU A 94 8.65 2.28 -2.75
C LEU A 94 8.40 1.38 -3.96
N GLY A 95 7.17 1.32 -4.42
CA GLY A 95 6.78 0.47 -5.52
C GLY A 95 5.32 0.05 -5.42
N TYR A 96 4.97 -0.96 -6.19
CA TYR A 96 3.60 -1.45 -6.18
C TYR A 96 3.52 -2.93 -6.42
N GLN A 97 2.45 -3.54 -5.92
CA GLN A 97 2.07 -4.89 -6.25
C GLN A 97 0.94 -4.88 -7.27
N HIS A 98 1.11 -5.71 -8.28
CA HIS A 98 0.08 -6.00 -9.25
C HIS A 98 -0.45 -7.41 -8.95
N LEU A 99 -1.67 -7.48 -8.44
CA LEU A 99 -2.31 -8.74 -8.11
C LEU A 99 -3.24 -9.15 -9.23
N THR A 100 -3.22 -10.43 -9.58
CA THR A 100 -4.11 -10.98 -10.60
C THR A 100 -4.86 -12.17 -10.01
N GLU A 101 -6.17 -12.08 -10.00
CA GLU A 101 -7.06 -13.16 -9.54
C GLU A 101 -7.32 -14.15 -10.67
N PRO A 102 -7.74 -15.41 -10.34
CA PRO A 102 -7.98 -16.42 -11.37
C PRO A 102 -9.02 -16.03 -12.43
N ASP A 103 -9.97 -15.16 -12.08
CA ASP A 103 -10.99 -14.65 -13.02
C ASP A 103 -10.46 -13.53 -13.93
N GLY A 104 -9.20 -13.13 -13.75
CA GLY A 104 -8.59 -12.06 -14.53
C GLY A 104 -8.70 -10.67 -13.89
N LYS A 105 -9.36 -10.55 -12.74
CA LYS A 105 -9.44 -9.26 -12.03
C LYS A 105 -8.06 -8.83 -11.58
N GLN A 106 -7.72 -7.57 -11.84
CA GLN A 106 -6.42 -6.99 -11.50
C GLN A 106 -6.57 -5.95 -10.41
N ILE A 107 -5.65 -5.98 -9.46
CA ILE A 107 -5.62 -5.03 -8.34
C ILE A 107 -4.23 -4.44 -8.28
N PHE A 108 -4.16 -3.11 -8.17
CA PHE A 108 -2.90 -2.38 -8.05
C PHE A 108 -2.81 -1.75 -6.66
N GLN A 109 -1.81 -2.17 -5.90
CA GLN A 109 -1.57 -1.70 -4.54
C GLN A 109 -0.25 -0.95 -4.49
N PHE A 110 -0.30 0.33 -4.16
CA PHE A 110 0.91 1.14 -4.06
C PHE A 110 1.46 1.13 -2.64
N ARG A 111 2.78 1.15 -2.53
CA ARG A 111 3.49 1.21 -1.25
C ARG A 111 4.32 2.47 -1.20
N VAL A 112 4.23 3.19 -0.08
CA VAL A 112 5.03 4.39 0.15
C VAL A 112 5.80 4.26 1.46
N TYR A 113 6.94 4.95 1.53
CA TYR A 113 7.55 5.31 2.78
C TYR A 113 6.97 6.64 3.21
N ALA A 114 6.58 6.79 4.48
CA ALA A 114 5.99 8.02 4.98
C ALA A 114 6.65 8.44 6.29
N LYS A 115 7.17 9.66 6.32
CA LYS A 115 7.64 10.29 7.55
C LYS A 115 6.44 10.88 8.26
N LEU A 116 6.26 10.56 9.54
CA LEU A 116 5.07 10.85 10.29
C LEU A 116 5.32 11.73 11.50
N GLU A 117 4.28 12.45 11.92
CA GLU A 117 4.23 13.12 13.22
C GLU A 117 2.83 12.95 13.82
N LYS A 118 2.75 13.06 15.12
CA LYS A 118 1.46 13.02 15.83
C LYS A 118 0.73 14.35 15.75
#